data_3581573afca808a6b13ee3d5ba1208d1
#
_entry.id   3581573afca808a6b13ee3d5ba1208d1
#
_cell.length_a   1.000
_cell.length_b   1.000
_cell.length_c   1.000
_cell.angle_alpha   90.00
_cell.angle_beta   90.00
_cell.angle_gamma   90.00
#
_symmetry.space_group_name_H-M   'P 1'
#
loop_
_entity.id
_entity.type
_entity.pdbx_description
1 polymer ?
#
loop_
_entity_poly.entity_id
_entity_poly.type
_entity_poly.pdbx_seq_one_letter_code
_entity_poly.pdbx_strand_id
1 'polypeptide(L)'
;MNKYVRVMDGLKSNAGGFEYKLDEINIAHKWDTSTLEPEQMGGFNFGTEDKILRWLHRGDTMYDVIVPEDAEIILVDDIKGIYRSNKIIVTNPRQITDDIVIELYKKTTLSNKILAECLVTLLWKNRKEISKYIIKDRVTLENVDEFLNEFVRYAGEDNLSSESGKEIYDIIKEIKNPLDISIYVEKEPYQKTLTTDNIINLTGQSGSGKSTYAKEHFLNNQYEIVDTDEIFSEERFKQSEGINKYLGTYFRNKYSVLPNLSDDFDLIYEEIINNSKDYNKTIVIDCAQFHCVKISTN
;
A
#
# COMPACT_ATOMS: atom_id res chain seq x y z
N MET A 1 -14.22 21.12 -20.90
CA MET A 1 -13.30 22.22 -20.54
C MET A 1 -12.59 21.80 -19.27
N ASN A 2 -11.25 21.78 -19.26
CA ASN A 2 -10.51 21.41 -18.06
C ASN A 2 -10.70 22.47 -16.99
N LYS A 3 -11.07 22.05 -15.79
CA LYS A 3 -11.21 22.95 -14.66
C LYS A 3 -9.83 23.23 -14.08
N TYR A 4 -9.43 24.51 -14.06
CA TYR A 4 -8.17 24.93 -13.46
C TYR A 4 -8.36 25.22 -11.97
N VAL A 5 -7.37 24.80 -11.19
CA VAL A 5 -7.38 24.99 -9.72
C VAL A 5 -5.98 25.31 -9.20
N ARG A 6 -5.94 25.91 -8.02
CA ARG A 6 -4.70 26.22 -7.31
C ARG A 6 -4.87 25.97 -5.82
N VAL A 7 -3.82 25.43 -5.17
CA VAL A 7 -3.78 25.19 -3.73
C VAL A 7 -2.85 26.20 -3.06
N MET A 8 -3.33 26.82 -1.99
CA MET A 8 -2.60 27.85 -1.23
C MET A 8 -2.99 27.81 0.24
N ASP A 9 -2.17 28.40 1.10
CA ASP A 9 -2.53 28.74 2.48
C ASP A 9 -3.09 30.17 2.49
N GLY A 10 -4.41 30.27 2.62
CA GLY A 10 -5.11 31.53 2.45
C GLY A 10 -4.88 32.12 1.05
N LEU A 11 -4.77 33.43 0.95
CA LEU A 11 -4.56 34.15 -0.31
C LEU A 11 -3.09 34.54 -0.56
N LYS A 12 -2.14 33.77 -0.01
CA LYS A 12 -0.71 34.05 -0.18
C LYS A 12 -0.02 32.97 -1.02
N SER A 13 0.87 33.42 -1.90
CA SER A 13 1.74 32.52 -2.65
C SER A 13 2.85 31.97 -1.74
N ASN A 14 3.05 30.66 -1.75
CA ASN A 14 4.15 30.01 -1.03
C ASN A 14 5.54 30.39 -1.59
N ALA A 15 5.60 30.88 -2.83
CA ALA A 15 6.80 31.37 -3.46
C ALA A 15 6.62 32.86 -3.83
N GLY A 16 7.55 33.71 -3.38
CA GLY A 16 7.59 35.12 -3.77
C GLY A 16 6.64 36.06 -3.04
N GLY A 17 5.87 35.58 -2.04
CA GLY A 17 5.08 36.45 -1.15
C GLY A 17 3.93 37.24 -1.82
N PHE A 18 3.49 36.82 -3.02
CA PHE A 18 2.38 37.49 -3.69
C PHE A 18 1.07 37.30 -2.91
N GLU A 19 0.35 38.39 -2.65
CA GLU A 19 -0.98 38.37 -2.04
C GLU A 19 -2.06 38.45 -3.13
N TYR A 20 -2.88 37.38 -3.20
CA TYR A 20 -3.97 37.34 -4.16
C TYR A 20 -5.19 38.11 -3.67
N LYS A 21 -5.88 38.71 -4.62
CA LYS A 21 -7.22 39.28 -4.40
C LYS A 21 -8.25 38.27 -4.89
N LEU A 22 -9.17 37.92 -3.99
CA LEU A 22 -10.26 37.00 -4.29
C LEU A 22 -11.26 37.66 -5.25
N ASP A 23 -11.71 36.91 -6.26
CA ASP A 23 -12.68 37.33 -7.26
C ASP A 23 -12.27 38.58 -8.11
N GLU A 24 -11.00 38.96 -8.04
CA GLU A 24 -10.42 40.04 -8.83
C GLU A 24 -9.32 39.55 -9.75
N ILE A 25 -9.00 40.30 -10.78
CA ILE A 25 -7.86 40.02 -11.66
C ILE A 25 -6.55 40.24 -10.89
N ASN A 26 -5.76 39.21 -10.76
CA ASN A 26 -4.39 39.27 -10.26
C ASN A 26 -3.44 39.35 -11.45
N ILE A 27 -2.52 40.30 -11.45
CA ILE A 27 -1.54 40.51 -12.52
C ILE A 27 -0.14 40.18 -11.98
N ALA A 28 0.60 39.37 -12.70
CA ALA A 28 1.96 38.99 -12.31
C ALA A 28 2.94 40.16 -12.47
N HIS A 29 3.83 40.31 -11.51
CA HIS A 29 4.88 41.33 -11.56
C HIS A 29 5.95 41.06 -12.66
N LYS A 30 6.11 39.78 -13.04
CA LYS A 30 7.05 39.32 -14.05
C LYS A 30 6.36 38.31 -14.96
N TRP A 31 6.57 38.46 -16.23
CA TRP A 31 6.11 37.50 -17.24
C TRP A 31 7.06 37.50 -18.44
N ASP A 32 7.76 36.40 -18.65
CA ASP A 32 8.70 36.19 -19.74
C ASP A 32 8.52 34.82 -20.38
N THR A 33 7.95 34.80 -21.58
CA THR A 33 7.64 33.59 -22.32
C THR A 33 8.82 33.04 -23.15
N SER A 34 9.97 33.70 -23.13
CA SER A 34 11.17 33.23 -23.79
C SER A 34 11.85 32.05 -23.12
N THR A 35 11.42 31.74 -21.87
CA THR A 35 11.96 30.65 -21.04
C THR A 35 10.84 29.86 -20.37
N LEU A 36 11.09 28.57 -20.14
CA LEU A 36 10.22 27.72 -19.33
C LEU A 36 10.68 27.58 -17.87
N GLU A 37 11.84 28.18 -17.55
CA GLU A 37 12.36 28.15 -16.18
C GLU A 37 11.43 28.97 -15.25
N PRO A 38 10.85 28.34 -14.21
CA PRO A 38 9.80 28.94 -13.38
C PRO A 38 10.17 30.31 -12.78
N GLU A 39 11.40 30.47 -12.31
CA GLU A 39 11.88 31.71 -11.68
C GLU A 39 12.14 32.81 -12.70
N GLN A 40 12.52 32.43 -13.91
CA GLN A 40 12.78 33.35 -15.00
C GLN A 40 11.48 33.78 -15.71
N MET A 41 10.59 32.82 -15.95
CA MET A 41 9.30 33.08 -16.59
C MET A 41 8.41 33.99 -15.72
N GLY A 42 8.34 33.75 -14.44
CA GLY A 42 7.37 34.41 -13.57
C GLY A 42 5.95 33.88 -13.77
N GLY A 43 4.95 34.76 -13.66
CA GLY A 43 3.54 34.39 -13.77
C GLY A 43 3.01 33.56 -12.61
N PHE A 44 1.74 33.20 -12.70
CA PHE A 44 1.03 32.37 -11.72
C PHE A 44 0.96 30.95 -12.19
N ASN A 45 1.43 29.99 -11.39
CA ASN A 45 1.28 28.57 -11.66
C ASN A 45 -0.04 28.04 -11.12
N PHE A 46 -0.68 27.15 -11.84
CA PHE A 46 -1.89 26.41 -11.47
C PHE A 46 -1.94 25.09 -12.22
N GLY A 47 -2.87 24.23 -11.87
CA GLY A 47 -3.03 22.94 -12.50
C GLY A 47 -4.47 22.66 -12.90
N THR A 48 -4.68 21.52 -13.57
CA THR A 48 -6.01 20.97 -13.79
C THR A 48 -6.47 20.17 -12.57
N GLU A 49 -7.78 20.12 -12.33
CA GLU A 49 -8.35 19.45 -11.14
C GLU A 49 -7.97 17.96 -11.10
N ASP A 50 -7.88 17.30 -12.23
CA ASP A 50 -7.49 15.88 -12.36
C ASP A 50 -6.00 15.59 -12.07
N LYS A 51 -5.15 16.62 -11.99
CA LYS A 51 -3.72 16.50 -11.69
C LYS A 51 -3.28 17.24 -10.43
N ILE A 52 -4.23 17.83 -9.70
CA ILE A 52 -3.93 18.70 -8.55
C ILE A 52 -3.41 17.97 -7.31
N LEU A 53 -3.63 16.65 -7.18
CA LEU A 53 -3.21 15.84 -6.03
C LEU A 53 -1.77 16.08 -5.60
N ARG A 54 -0.85 16.22 -6.55
CA ARG A 54 0.57 16.47 -6.27
C ARG A 54 0.85 17.82 -5.59
N TRP A 55 -0.11 18.74 -5.61
CA TRP A 55 0.04 20.09 -5.09
C TRP A 55 -0.61 20.29 -3.72
N LEU A 56 -1.29 19.28 -3.15
CA LEU A 56 -2.04 19.40 -1.91
C LEU A 56 -1.16 19.78 -0.70
N HIS A 57 0.14 19.55 -0.77
CA HIS A 57 1.09 20.00 0.24
C HIS A 57 1.30 21.54 0.27
N ARG A 58 0.86 22.24 -0.78
CA ARG A 58 1.05 23.70 -0.93
C ARG A 58 0.10 24.54 -0.08
N GLY A 59 -0.91 23.95 0.52
CA GLY A 59 -1.85 24.66 1.37
C GLY A 59 -3.00 23.77 1.81
N ASP A 60 -3.95 24.36 2.49
CA ASP A 60 -5.15 23.71 2.99
C ASP A 60 -6.43 24.19 2.29
N THR A 61 -6.30 25.16 1.37
CA THR A 61 -7.43 25.72 0.62
C THR A 61 -7.20 25.62 -0.88
N MET A 62 -8.17 25.06 -1.59
CA MET A 62 -8.20 24.96 -3.04
C MET A 62 -9.12 26.03 -3.62
N TYR A 63 -8.62 26.74 -4.63
CA TYR A 63 -9.32 27.78 -5.36
C TYR A 63 -9.55 27.35 -6.80
N ASP A 64 -10.69 27.70 -7.36
CA ASP A 64 -10.89 27.64 -8.80
C ASP A 64 -10.09 28.78 -9.45
N VAL A 65 -9.50 28.51 -10.61
CA VAL A 65 -8.73 29.51 -11.37
C VAL A 65 -9.44 29.80 -12.68
N ILE A 66 -9.73 31.09 -12.90
CA ILE A 66 -10.24 31.60 -14.17
C ILE A 66 -9.10 32.36 -14.82
N VAL A 67 -8.80 32.03 -16.07
CA VAL A 67 -7.84 32.77 -16.90
C VAL A 67 -8.64 33.76 -17.75
N PRO A 68 -8.44 35.10 -17.57
CA PRO A 68 -9.12 36.13 -18.39
C PRO A 68 -8.84 35.94 -19.89
N GLU A 69 -9.76 36.35 -20.75
CA GLU A 69 -9.62 36.23 -22.21
C GLU A 69 -8.39 36.95 -22.78
N ASP A 70 -7.99 38.06 -22.15
CA ASP A 70 -6.83 38.85 -22.50
C ASP A 70 -5.52 38.38 -21.84
N ALA A 71 -5.54 37.28 -21.12
CA ALA A 71 -4.39 36.73 -20.46
C ALA A 71 -3.63 35.75 -21.37
N GLU A 72 -2.32 35.74 -21.23
CA GLU A 72 -1.47 34.73 -21.82
C GLU A 72 -1.41 33.50 -20.90
N ILE A 73 -1.53 32.31 -21.48
CA ILE A 73 -1.42 31.03 -20.79
C ILE A 73 -0.42 30.12 -21.49
N ILE A 74 0.43 29.46 -20.72
CA ILE A 74 1.41 28.49 -21.21
C ILE A 74 1.26 27.18 -20.46
N LEU A 75 1.23 26.05 -21.19
CA LEU A 75 1.39 24.72 -20.64
C LEU A 75 2.88 24.45 -20.46
N VAL A 76 3.33 24.36 -19.20
CA VAL A 76 4.74 24.17 -18.83
C VAL A 76 5.10 22.69 -18.76
N ASP A 77 4.19 21.85 -18.25
CA ASP A 77 4.39 20.40 -18.11
C ASP A 77 3.04 19.70 -18.26
N ASP A 78 2.84 19.03 -19.36
CA ASP A 78 1.58 18.33 -19.65
C ASP A 78 1.40 17.08 -18.74
N ILE A 79 2.48 16.35 -18.48
CA ILE A 79 2.44 15.13 -17.65
C ILE A 79 1.95 15.49 -16.25
N LYS A 80 2.45 16.59 -15.70
CA LYS A 80 2.12 17.08 -14.37
C LYS A 80 0.94 18.07 -14.36
N GLY A 81 0.43 18.45 -15.53
CA GLY A 81 -0.67 19.41 -15.68
C GLY A 81 -0.33 20.79 -15.15
N ILE A 82 0.89 21.28 -15.39
CA ILE A 82 1.35 22.58 -14.90
C ILE A 82 1.13 23.64 -15.95
N TYR A 83 0.33 24.64 -15.61
CA TYR A 83 0.09 25.83 -16.40
C TYR A 83 0.66 27.07 -15.72
N ARG A 84 0.96 28.07 -16.51
CA ARG A 84 1.28 29.43 -16.05
C ARG A 84 0.54 30.47 -16.86
N SER A 85 0.21 31.58 -16.19
CA SER A 85 -0.42 32.74 -16.83
C SER A 85 0.09 34.04 -16.20
N ASN A 86 0.07 35.10 -17.01
CA ASN A 86 0.38 36.45 -16.54
C ASN A 86 -0.77 37.09 -15.75
N LYS A 87 -2.01 36.60 -15.93
CA LYS A 87 -3.20 37.05 -15.21
C LYS A 87 -4.07 35.88 -14.83
N ILE A 88 -4.59 35.88 -13.59
CA ILE A 88 -5.60 34.91 -13.13
C ILE A 88 -6.59 35.59 -12.20
N ILE A 89 -7.79 34.99 -12.09
CA ILE A 89 -8.74 35.23 -11.02
C ILE A 89 -8.78 33.96 -10.17
N VAL A 90 -8.60 34.10 -8.85
CA VAL A 90 -8.79 33.00 -7.89
C VAL A 90 -10.16 33.19 -7.24
N THR A 91 -10.97 32.15 -7.24
CA THR A 91 -12.35 32.19 -6.78
C THR A 91 -12.76 30.91 -6.08
N ASN A 92 -13.94 30.88 -5.48
CA ASN A 92 -14.55 29.68 -4.89
C ASN A 92 -13.61 28.90 -3.96
N PRO A 93 -13.17 29.50 -2.83
CA PRO A 93 -12.30 28.83 -1.88
C PRO A 93 -12.99 27.62 -1.26
N ARG A 94 -12.29 26.47 -1.26
CA ARG A 94 -12.76 25.22 -0.66
C ARG A 94 -11.67 24.68 0.26
N GLN A 95 -12.01 24.45 1.53
CA GLN A 95 -11.12 23.79 2.47
C GLN A 95 -10.84 22.36 2.00
N ILE A 96 -9.58 21.97 1.97
CA ILE A 96 -9.17 20.62 1.55
C ILE A 96 -9.39 19.65 2.72
N THR A 97 -10.53 18.94 2.69
CA THR A 97 -10.84 17.83 3.60
C THR A 97 -10.37 16.50 3.01
N ASP A 98 -10.36 15.46 3.82
CA ASP A 98 -10.02 14.11 3.37
C ASP A 98 -10.99 13.59 2.29
N ASP A 99 -12.29 13.93 2.40
CA ASP A 99 -13.28 13.58 1.38
C ASP A 99 -12.96 14.23 0.03
N ILE A 100 -12.56 15.50 0.03
CA ILE A 100 -12.14 16.21 -1.19
C ILE A 100 -10.87 15.55 -1.77
N VAL A 101 -9.91 15.15 -0.94
CA VAL A 101 -8.70 14.46 -1.42
C VAL A 101 -9.06 13.13 -2.07
N ILE A 102 -9.96 12.36 -1.49
CA ILE A 102 -10.45 11.09 -2.07
C ILE A 102 -11.20 11.34 -3.39
N GLU A 103 -12.03 12.39 -3.47
CA GLU A 103 -12.69 12.76 -4.73
C GLU A 103 -11.70 13.14 -5.83
N LEU A 104 -10.68 13.92 -5.51
CA LEU A 104 -9.61 14.28 -6.43
C LEU A 104 -8.81 13.07 -6.88
N TYR A 105 -8.53 12.14 -5.97
CA TYR A 105 -7.89 10.89 -6.30
C TYR A 105 -8.71 10.05 -7.29
N LYS A 106 -10.01 9.92 -7.08
CA LYS A 106 -10.89 9.16 -7.98
C LYS A 106 -10.97 9.74 -9.40
N LYS A 107 -10.72 11.04 -9.54
CA LYS A 107 -10.71 11.75 -10.83
C LYS A 107 -9.33 11.86 -11.45
N THR A 108 -8.28 11.45 -10.74
CA THR A 108 -6.91 11.74 -11.17
C THR A 108 -6.49 10.97 -12.42
N THR A 109 -5.79 11.67 -13.30
CA THR A 109 -5.13 11.13 -14.49
C THR A 109 -3.61 11.02 -14.32
N LEU A 110 -3.10 11.24 -13.10
CA LEU A 110 -1.68 11.12 -12.78
C LEU A 110 -1.19 9.67 -12.98
N SER A 111 0.02 9.52 -13.52
CA SER A 111 0.68 8.22 -13.63
C SER A 111 1.01 7.64 -12.25
N ASN A 112 1.23 6.32 -12.19
CA ASN A 112 1.64 5.63 -10.97
C ASN A 112 2.89 6.25 -10.35
N LYS A 113 3.85 6.63 -11.18
CA LYS A 113 5.06 7.32 -10.75
C LYS A 113 4.76 8.60 -9.97
N ILE A 114 3.90 9.47 -10.49
CA ILE A 114 3.54 10.72 -9.83
C ILE A 114 2.63 10.46 -8.62
N LEU A 115 1.77 9.45 -8.67
CA LEU A 115 0.97 9.04 -7.51
C LEU A 115 1.85 8.58 -6.35
N ALA A 116 2.95 7.86 -6.62
CA ALA A 116 3.91 7.50 -5.58
C ALA A 116 4.55 8.74 -4.92
N GLU A 117 4.88 9.80 -5.69
CA GLU A 117 5.29 11.08 -5.11
C GLU A 117 4.18 11.71 -4.24
N CYS A 118 2.90 11.57 -4.67
CA CYS A 118 1.76 12.10 -3.90
C CYS A 118 1.61 11.43 -2.53
N LEU A 119 1.94 10.14 -2.39
CA LEU A 119 1.92 9.47 -1.08
C LEU A 119 2.78 10.22 -0.06
N VAL A 120 3.99 10.64 -0.45
CA VAL A 120 4.89 11.41 0.43
C VAL A 120 4.31 12.78 0.76
N THR A 121 3.76 13.50 -0.22
CA THR A 121 3.19 14.84 0.01
C THR A 121 1.93 14.80 0.87
N LEU A 122 1.18 13.70 0.84
CA LEU A 122 0.05 13.46 1.75
C LEU A 122 0.53 13.22 3.18
N LEU A 123 1.66 12.51 3.38
CA LEU A 123 2.27 12.35 4.71
C LEU A 123 2.69 13.70 5.32
N TRP A 124 3.20 14.64 4.53
CA TRP A 124 3.54 16.00 5.01
C TRP A 124 2.31 16.76 5.54
N LYS A 125 1.11 16.36 5.14
CA LYS A 125 -0.17 16.93 5.59
C LYS A 125 -0.90 16.01 6.60
N ASN A 126 -0.20 15.06 7.22
CA ASN A 126 -0.75 14.09 8.18
C ASN A 126 -1.92 13.26 7.63
N ARG A 127 -1.94 12.99 6.32
CA ARG A 127 -3.00 12.22 5.65
C ARG A 127 -2.56 10.79 5.33
N LYS A 128 -1.96 10.14 6.31
CA LYS A 128 -1.45 8.76 6.18
C LYS A 128 -2.53 7.76 5.74
N GLU A 129 -3.73 7.88 6.29
CA GLU A 129 -4.83 6.96 5.95
C GLU A 129 -5.28 7.07 4.49
N ILE A 130 -5.19 8.26 3.90
CA ILE A 130 -5.44 8.43 2.46
C ILE A 130 -4.33 7.79 1.65
N SER A 131 -3.07 7.91 2.07
CA SER A 131 -1.96 7.21 1.42
C SER A 131 -2.18 5.69 1.42
N LYS A 132 -2.62 5.11 2.54
CA LYS A 132 -2.99 3.68 2.63
C LYS A 132 -4.16 3.33 1.69
N TYR A 133 -5.18 4.18 1.64
CA TYR A 133 -6.32 3.99 0.73
C TYR A 133 -5.86 3.94 -0.74
N ILE A 134 -5.00 4.89 -1.16
CA ILE A 134 -4.45 4.93 -2.52
C ILE A 134 -3.62 3.68 -2.82
N ILE A 135 -2.77 3.24 -1.87
CA ILE A 135 -1.96 2.03 -2.04
C ILE A 135 -2.86 0.82 -2.25
N LYS A 136 -3.85 0.63 -1.39
CA LYS A 136 -4.77 -0.50 -1.46
C LYS A 136 -5.56 -0.56 -2.78
N ASP A 137 -5.91 0.61 -3.34
CA ASP A 137 -6.69 0.73 -4.57
C ASP A 137 -5.82 0.63 -5.84
N ARG A 138 -4.58 1.13 -5.79
CA ARG A 138 -3.78 1.36 -7.00
C ARG A 138 -2.56 0.47 -7.15
N VAL A 139 -1.96 0.03 -6.04
CA VAL A 139 -0.72 -0.75 -6.08
C VAL A 139 -1.04 -2.23 -6.25
N THR A 140 -0.43 -2.84 -7.26
CA THR A 140 -0.56 -4.25 -7.60
C THR A 140 0.82 -4.88 -7.75
N LEU A 141 0.90 -6.21 -7.82
CA LEU A 141 2.16 -6.91 -8.09
C LEU A 141 2.86 -6.45 -9.37
N GLU A 142 2.08 -5.98 -10.37
CA GLU A 142 2.63 -5.54 -11.66
C GLU A 142 3.32 -4.17 -11.58
N ASN A 143 2.88 -3.29 -10.66
CA ASN A 143 3.35 -1.91 -10.57
C ASN A 143 4.04 -1.55 -9.26
N VAL A 144 4.11 -2.49 -8.30
CA VAL A 144 4.65 -2.23 -6.96
C VAL A 144 6.11 -1.76 -6.99
N ASP A 145 6.91 -2.23 -7.93
CA ASP A 145 8.31 -1.81 -8.07
C ASP A 145 8.42 -0.34 -8.49
N GLU A 146 7.55 0.11 -9.40
CA GLU A 146 7.49 1.51 -9.78
C GLU A 146 7.09 2.40 -8.59
N PHE A 147 6.04 2.01 -7.85
CA PHE A 147 5.60 2.73 -6.65
C PHE A 147 6.68 2.77 -5.57
N LEU A 148 7.31 1.65 -5.26
CA LEU A 148 8.34 1.56 -4.23
C LEU A 148 9.56 2.42 -4.56
N ASN A 149 10.06 2.30 -5.79
CA ASN A 149 11.24 3.05 -6.24
C ASN A 149 10.98 4.56 -6.23
N GLU A 150 9.83 5.01 -6.72
CA GLU A 150 9.51 6.43 -6.75
C GLU A 150 9.16 6.98 -5.37
N PHE A 151 8.48 6.20 -4.52
CA PHE A 151 8.24 6.57 -3.14
C PHE A 151 9.55 6.78 -2.39
N VAL A 152 10.48 5.83 -2.46
CA VAL A 152 11.81 5.91 -1.81
C VAL A 152 12.60 7.10 -2.34
N ARG A 153 12.63 7.26 -3.68
CA ARG A 153 13.34 8.37 -4.32
C ARG A 153 12.83 9.73 -3.85
N TYR A 154 11.51 9.90 -3.76
CA TYR A 154 10.91 11.19 -3.43
C TYR A 154 10.86 11.45 -1.92
N ALA A 155 10.69 10.42 -1.11
CA ALA A 155 10.67 10.54 0.34
C ALA A 155 12.02 10.98 0.90
N GLY A 156 13.13 10.48 0.37
CA GLY A 156 14.46 10.69 0.92
C GLY A 156 14.63 10.05 2.31
N GLU A 157 15.82 10.13 2.88
CA GLU A 157 16.15 9.47 4.15
C GLU A 157 15.30 9.98 5.32
N ASP A 158 15.05 11.30 5.38
CA ASP A 158 14.33 11.92 6.49
C ASP A 158 12.87 11.42 6.59
N ASN A 159 12.14 11.37 5.45
CA ASN A 159 10.76 10.89 5.46
C ASN A 159 10.69 9.38 5.64
N LEU A 160 11.61 8.61 5.06
CA LEU A 160 11.67 7.16 5.25
C LEU A 160 12.01 6.78 6.70
N SER A 161 12.73 7.60 7.44
CA SER A 161 13.04 7.37 8.85
C SER A 161 11.88 7.71 9.79
N SER A 162 10.90 8.48 9.33
CA SER A 162 9.71 8.81 10.11
C SER A 162 8.81 7.58 10.31
N GLU A 163 8.04 7.56 11.40
CA GLU A 163 7.08 6.47 11.68
C GLU A 163 6.10 6.26 10.52
N SER A 164 5.47 7.34 10.04
CA SER A 164 4.51 7.26 8.93
C SER A 164 5.17 6.86 7.61
N GLY A 165 6.39 7.32 7.35
CA GLY A 165 7.13 6.96 6.14
C GLY A 165 7.50 5.48 6.13
N LYS A 166 7.98 4.94 7.26
CA LYS A 166 8.25 3.51 7.43
C LYS A 166 7.00 2.68 7.21
N GLU A 167 5.89 3.07 7.85
CA GLU A 167 4.63 2.33 7.74
C GLU A 167 4.16 2.25 6.26
N ILE A 168 4.20 3.36 5.52
CA ILE A 168 3.82 3.36 4.10
C ILE A 168 4.81 2.54 3.27
N TYR A 169 6.10 2.65 3.53
CA TYR A 169 7.13 1.83 2.87
C TYR A 169 6.88 0.33 3.08
N ASP A 170 6.62 -0.07 4.33
CA ASP A 170 6.38 -1.47 4.69
C ASP A 170 5.12 -2.00 4.01
N ILE A 171 4.01 -1.24 3.98
CA ILE A 171 2.78 -1.62 3.26
C ILE A 171 3.05 -1.86 1.76
N ILE A 172 3.79 -0.96 1.09
CA ILE A 172 4.11 -1.15 -0.33
C ILE A 172 5.03 -2.38 -0.51
N LYS A 173 5.99 -2.57 0.40
CA LYS A 173 6.91 -3.71 0.39
C LYS A 173 6.20 -5.04 0.63
N GLU A 174 5.18 -5.07 1.48
CA GLU A 174 4.33 -6.25 1.70
C GLU A 174 3.58 -6.65 0.43
N ILE A 175 3.14 -5.69 -0.40
CA ILE A 175 2.54 -5.99 -1.70
C ILE A 175 3.58 -6.58 -2.67
N LYS A 176 4.82 -6.08 -2.65
CA LYS A 176 5.92 -6.60 -3.49
C LYS A 176 6.33 -8.01 -3.10
N ASN A 177 6.41 -8.25 -1.80
CA ASN A 177 6.68 -9.53 -1.22
C ASN A 177 5.46 -9.89 -0.36
N PRO A 178 4.30 -10.17 -0.97
CA PRO A 178 3.21 -10.70 -0.18
C PRO A 178 3.82 -11.88 0.56
N LEU A 179 3.55 -11.95 1.86
CA LEU A 179 3.69 -13.23 2.56
C LEU A 179 3.10 -14.21 1.57
N ASP A 180 3.88 -15.19 1.11
CA ASP A 180 3.43 -16.08 0.05
C ASP A 180 2.27 -16.91 0.61
N ILE A 181 1.11 -16.23 0.70
CA ILE A 181 -0.14 -16.82 1.15
C ILE A 181 -0.69 -17.51 -0.08
N SER A 182 -0.09 -18.64 -0.41
CA SER A 182 -0.71 -19.55 -1.34
C SER A 182 -1.89 -20.20 -0.61
N ILE A 183 -3.05 -19.56 -0.73
CA ILE A 183 -4.31 -20.20 -0.35
C ILE A 183 -4.55 -21.25 -1.42
N TYR A 184 -4.02 -22.43 -1.21
CA TYR A 184 -4.38 -23.61 -2.00
C TYR A 184 -5.75 -24.09 -1.48
N VAL A 185 -6.80 -23.59 -2.09
CA VAL A 185 -8.08 -24.31 -2.05
C VAL A 185 -7.94 -25.44 -3.05
N GLU A 186 -7.50 -26.60 -2.62
CA GLU A 186 -7.56 -27.81 -3.45
C GLU A 186 -9.03 -28.10 -3.82
N LYS A 187 -9.37 -27.77 -5.06
CA LYS A 187 -10.57 -28.29 -5.70
C LYS A 187 -10.13 -29.43 -6.62
N GLU A 188 -9.97 -30.60 -6.05
CA GLU A 188 -10.18 -31.89 -6.71
C GLU A 188 -9.51 -33.03 -5.93
N PRO A 189 -10.11 -34.19 -5.81
CA PRO A 189 -9.71 -35.15 -4.83
C PRO A 189 -8.51 -35.96 -5.29
N TYR A 190 -7.45 -35.95 -4.51
CA TYR A 190 -6.55 -37.08 -4.48
C TYR A 190 -7.38 -38.30 -4.05
N GLN A 191 -7.51 -39.26 -4.96
CA GLN A 191 -8.29 -40.49 -4.68
C GLN A 191 -7.61 -41.33 -3.61
N LYS A 192 -7.84 -40.96 -2.37
CA LYS A 192 -7.99 -41.77 -1.17
C LYS A 192 -8.52 -40.87 -0.07
N THR A 193 -9.84 -40.75 -0.04
CA THR A 193 -10.64 -40.41 1.15
C THR A 193 -9.98 -39.52 2.21
N LEU A 194 -9.60 -38.31 1.84
CA LEU A 194 -9.35 -37.19 2.73
C LEU A 194 -10.40 -36.13 2.44
N THR A 195 -11.60 -36.33 2.97
CA THR A 195 -12.64 -35.30 2.99
C THR A 195 -12.30 -34.28 4.08
N THR A 196 -11.32 -33.46 3.83
CA THR A 196 -11.12 -32.20 4.56
C THR A 196 -11.04 -31.09 3.52
N ASP A 197 -12.21 -30.56 3.19
CA ASP A 197 -12.39 -29.53 2.20
C ASP A 197 -11.75 -28.18 2.60
N ASN A 198 -10.96 -28.11 3.69
CA ASN A 198 -10.57 -26.87 4.29
C ASN A 198 -9.16 -26.94 4.93
N ILE A 199 -8.10 -26.89 4.11
CA ILE A 199 -6.73 -26.71 4.59
C ILE A 199 -6.17 -25.41 3.99
N ILE A 200 -5.65 -24.53 4.83
CA ILE A 200 -4.95 -23.31 4.43
C ILE A 200 -3.48 -23.46 4.83
N ASN A 201 -2.58 -23.40 3.86
CA ASN A 201 -1.14 -23.39 4.12
C ASN A 201 -0.61 -21.95 4.13
N LEU A 202 -0.05 -21.51 5.24
CA LEU A 202 0.67 -20.25 5.33
C LEU A 202 2.15 -20.50 5.07
N THR A 203 2.65 -20.03 3.94
CA THR A 203 4.03 -20.19 3.53
C THR A 203 4.77 -18.86 3.58
N GLY A 204 6.09 -18.86 3.70
CA GLY A 204 6.91 -17.66 3.74
C GLY A 204 8.18 -17.86 4.59
N GLN A 205 9.17 -17.00 4.42
CA GLN A 205 10.42 -17.08 5.16
C GLN A 205 10.22 -16.99 6.67
N SER A 206 11.15 -17.55 7.45
CA SER A 206 11.17 -17.37 8.90
C SER A 206 11.22 -15.87 9.24
N GLY A 207 10.39 -15.43 10.20
CA GLY A 207 10.29 -14.02 10.57
C GLY A 207 9.42 -13.15 9.65
N SER A 208 8.75 -13.71 8.64
CA SER A 208 7.88 -12.95 7.72
C SER A 208 6.51 -12.56 8.30
N GLY A 209 6.23 -12.88 9.58
CA GLY A 209 4.97 -12.51 10.25
C GLY A 209 3.81 -13.49 10.05
N LYS A 210 4.02 -14.69 9.48
CA LYS A 210 2.98 -15.71 9.27
C LYS A 210 2.17 -16.03 10.52
N SER A 211 2.84 -16.30 11.64
CA SER A 211 2.19 -16.66 12.90
C SER A 211 1.36 -15.49 13.46
N THR A 212 1.81 -14.26 13.26
CA THR A 212 1.05 -13.05 13.60
C THR A 212 -0.20 -12.95 12.74
N TYR A 213 -0.03 -13.09 11.43
CA TYR A 213 -1.14 -13.10 10.47
C TYR A 213 -2.15 -14.19 10.76
N ALA A 214 -1.69 -15.44 11.06
CA ALA A 214 -2.55 -16.54 11.43
C ALA A 214 -3.42 -16.19 12.65
N LYS A 215 -2.81 -15.64 13.69
CA LYS A 215 -3.52 -15.24 14.92
C LYS A 215 -4.51 -14.09 14.69
N GLU A 216 -4.19 -13.13 13.84
CA GLU A 216 -5.06 -11.99 13.57
C GLU A 216 -6.27 -12.35 12.68
N HIS A 217 -6.11 -13.27 11.74
CA HIS A 217 -7.13 -13.53 10.71
C HIS A 217 -7.90 -14.84 10.93
N PHE A 218 -7.30 -15.83 11.61
CA PHE A 218 -7.86 -17.16 11.78
C PHE A 218 -8.13 -17.56 13.24
N LEU A 219 -7.91 -16.67 14.20
CA LEU A 219 -8.20 -16.97 15.60
C LEU A 219 -9.70 -16.83 15.89
N ASN A 220 -10.49 -17.77 15.38
CA ASN A 220 -11.93 -17.87 15.67
C ASN A 220 -12.39 -19.33 15.66
N ASN A 221 -13.66 -19.56 16.00
CA ASN A 221 -14.22 -20.90 16.17
C ASN A 221 -14.31 -21.74 14.87
N GLN A 222 -13.98 -21.16 13.69
CA GLN A 222 -14.04 -21.85 12.40
C GLN A 222 -12.69 -22.43 11.97
N TYR A 223 -11.61 -22.03 12.65
CA TYR A 223 -10.25 -22.40 12.29
C TYR A 223 -9.49 -23.04 13.46
N GLU A 224 -8.56 -23.93 13.14
CA GLU A 224 -7.53 -24.43 14.05
C GLU A 224 -6.16 -24.13 13.46
N ILE A 225 -5.31 -23.45 14.20
CA ILE A 225 -3.97 -23.07 13.75
C ILE A 225 -2.98 -24.12 14.17
N VAL A 226 -2.33 -24.75 13.20
CA VAL A 226 -1.24 -25.70 13.40
C VAL A 226 0.10 -24.96 13.18
N ASP A 227 0.79 -24.66 14.25
CA ASP A 227 2.10 -24.03 14.27
C ASP A 227 3.17 -25.11 14.40
N THR A 228 3.93 -25.34 13.30
CA THR A 228 4.96 -26.38 13.28
C THR A 228 6.10 -26.09 14.26
N ASP A 229 6.40 -24.83 14.55
CA ASP A 229 7.40 -24.48 15.55
C ASP A 229 6.94 -24.84 16.98
N GLU A 230 5.64 -24.73 17.26
CA GLU A 230 5.09 -25.19 18.55
C GLU A 230 5.08 -26.72 18.66
N ILE A 231 4.93 -27.45 17.55
CA ILE A 231 4.93 -28.92 17.52
C ILE A 231 6.33 -29.48 17.70
N PHE A 232 7.33 -28.95 16.97
CA PHE A 232 8.67 -29.56 16.85
C PHE A 232 9.73 -28.92 17.73
N SER A 233 9.55 -27.70 18.24
CA SER A 233 10.45 -27.09 19.22
C SER A 233 10.19 -27.62 20.63
N GLU A 234 11.20 -28.09 21.32
CA GLU A 234 11.08 -28.53 22.72
C GLU A 234 10.64 -27.43 23.69
N GLU A 235 11.10 -26.20 23.45
CA GLU A 235 10.77 -25.05 24.28
C GLU A 235 9.32 -24.61 24.09
N ARG A 236 8.90 -24.43 22.81
CA ARG A 236 7.54 -23.98 22.49
C ARG A 236 6.49 -25.06 22.77
N PHE A 237 6.82 -26.34 22.55
CA PHE A 237 5.93 -27.45 22.86
C PHE A 237 5.49 -27.49 24.33
N LYS A 238 6.37 -27.13 25.27
CA LYS A 238 6.01 -27.08 26.71
C LYS A 238 4.85 -26.11 26.99
N GLN A 239 4.75 -25.06 26.19
CA GLN A 239 3.74 -24.01 26.33
C GLN A 239 2.57 -24.17 25.35
N SER A 240 2.66 -25.12 24.41
CA SER A 240 1.61 -25.33 23.41
C SER A 240 0.33 -25.88 24.03
N GLU A 241 -0.80 -25.54 23.40
CA GLU A 241 -2.13 -25.96 23.79
C GLU A 241 -2.92 -26.48 22.56
N GLY A 242 -4.12 -26.99 22.78
CA GLY A 242 -5.05 -27.38 21.72
C GLY A 242 -4.44 -28.38 20.74
N ILE A 243 -4.64 -28.13 19.43
CA ILE A 243 -4.17 -29.00 18.36
C ILE A 243 -2.65 -29.13 18.32
N ASN A 244 -1.89 -28.08 18.62
CA ASN A 244 -0.44 -28.11 18.62
C ASN A 244 0.10 -29.03 19.72
N LYS A 245 -0.53 -29.01 20.90
CA LYS A 245 -0.21 -29.93 21.98
C LYS A 245 -0.52 -31.37 21.62
N TYR A 246 -1.69 -31.59 21.02
CA TYR A 246 -2.10 -32.93 20.58
C TYR A 246 -1.13 -33.50 19.54
N LEU A 247 -0.88 -32.77 18.45
CA LEU A 247 0.04 -33.19 17.37
C LEU A 247 1.48 -33.37 17.88
N GLY A 248 1.98 -32.44 18.70
CA GLY A 248 3.30 -32.51 19.26
C GLY A 248 3.47 -33.75 20.17
N THR A 249 2.43 -34.12 20.92
CA THR A 249 2.41 -35.37 21.71
C THR A 249 2.37 -36.59 20.81
N TYR A 250 1.54 -36.55 19.75
CA TYR A 250 1.47 -37.63 18.77
C TYR A 250 2.83 -37.92 18.12
N PHE A 251 3.55 -36.91 17.62
CA PHE A 251 4.86 -37.08 17.00
C PHE A 251 5.89 -37.62 17.99
N ARG A 252 5.92 -37.16 19.24
CA ARG A 252 6.85 -37.66 20.27
C ARG A 252 6.56 -39.09 20.69
N ASN A 253 5.33 -39.52 20.64
CA ASN A 253 4.95 -40.90 20.94
C ASN A 253 5.24 -41.85 19.78
N LYS A 254 5.12 -41.38 18.53
CA LYS A 254 5.29 -42.20 17.34
C LYS A 254 6.75 -42.36 16.96
N TYR A 255 7.56 -41.30 17.12
CA TYR A 255 8.94 -41.26 16.67
C TYR A 255 9.91 -41.19 17.86
N SER A 256 10.89 -42.07 17.92
CA SER A 256 11.95 -42.04 18.95
C SER A 256 12.86 -40.80 18.82
N VAL A 257 13.00 -40.29 17.60
CA VAL A 257 13.61 -39.00 17.26
C VAL A 257 12.62 -38.26 16.39
N LEU A 258 12.33 -37.03 16.74
CA LEU A 258 11.39 -36.20 15.97
C LEU A 258 11.88 -36.05 14.51
N PRO A 259 10.98 -36.16 13.53
CA PRO A 259 11.32 -35.94 12.13
C PRO A 259 11.86 -34.52 11.91
N ASN A 260 12.76 -34.37 10.98
CA ASN A 260 13.32 -33.07 10.59
C ASN A 260 12.38 -32.37 9.64
N LEU A 261 11.93 -31.17 10.01
CA LEU A 261 11.00 -30.37 9.20
C LEU A 261 11.47 -30.12 7.76
N SER A 262 12.78 -30.08 7.51
CA SER A 262 13.34 -29.86 6.16
C SER A 262 13.44 -31.14 5.34
N ASP A 263 13.79 -32.24 5.97
CA ASP A 263 14.14 -33.48 5.29
C ASP A 263 12.95 -34.44 5.18
N ASP A 264 12.05 -34.41 6.19
CA ASP A 264 10.91 -35.32 6.32
C ASP A 264 9.56 -34.56 6.08
N PHE A 265 9.61 -33.51 5.33
CA PHE A 265 8.47 -32.58 5.20
C PHE A 265 7.19 -33.27 4.73
N ASP A 266 7.23 -34.07 3.67
CA ASP A 266 6.05 -34.73 3.11
C ASP A 266 5.39 -35.66 4.14
N LEU A 267 6.24 -36.40 4.89
CA LEU A 267 5.78 -37.28 5.97
C LEU A 267 5.08 -36.49 7.07
N ILE A 268 5.68 -35.39 7.50
CA ILE A 268 5.14 -34.51 8.56
C ILE A 268 3.80 -33.94 8.12
N TYR A 269 3.71 -33.45 6.90
CA TYR A 269 2.50 -32.87 6.34
C TYR A 269 1.37 -33.86 6.27
N GLU A 270 1.61 -35.06 5.74
CA GLU A 270 0.63 -36.15 5.72
C GLU A 270 0.15 -36.54 7.12
N GLU A 271 1.05 -36.61 8.09
CA GLU A 271 0.70 -36.94 9.47
C GLU A 271 -0.12 -35.84 10.15
N ILE A 272 0.21 -34.57 9.91
CA ILE A 272 -0.60 -33.44 10.41
C ILE A 272 -2.02 -33.53 9.84
N ILE A 273 -2.16 -33.66 8.53
CA ILE A 273 -3.47 -33.76 7.88
C ILE A 273 -4.24 -34.98 8.38
N ASN A 274 -3.59 -36.15 8.44
CA ASN A 274 -4.23 -37.38 8.87
C ASN A 274 -4.73 -37.33 10.31
N ASN A 275 -4.04 -36.64 11.19
CA ASN A 275 -4.39 -36.53 12.59
C ASN A 275 -5.26 -35.30 12.94
N SER A 276 -5.50 -34.40 11.97
CA SER A 276 -6.39 -33.27 12.13
C SER A 276 -7.80 -33.51 11.60
N LYS A 277 -8.12 -34.73 11.13
CA LYS A 277 -9.39 -35.09 10.46
C LYS A 277 -10.65 -34.95 11.33
N ASP A 278 -10.51 -35.09 12.63
CA ASP A 278 -11.63 -35.08 13.55
C ASP A 278 -12.09 -33.69 13.96
N TYR A 279 -11.43 -32.64 13.47
CA TYR A 279 -11.82 -31.26 13.71
C TYR A 279 -12.75 -30.78 12.60
N ASN A 280 -13.99 -30.46 12.94
CA ASN A 280 -14.98 -29.83 12.06
C ASN A 280 -14.62 -28.38 11.72
N LYS A 281 -13.33 -28.09 11.55
CA LYS A 281 -12.79 -26.75 11.34
C LYS A 281 -11.79 -26.76 10.19
N THR A 282 -11.61 -25.59 9.60
CA THR A 282 -10.52 -25.38 8.63
C THR A 282 -9.19 -25.38 9.36
N ILE A 283 -8.23 -26.19 8.89
CA ILE A 283 -6.89 -26.26 9.45
C ILE A 283 -6.00 -25.24 8.73
N VAL A 284 -5.40 -24.36 9.51
CA VAL A 284 -4.41 -23.38 9.03
C VAL A 284 -3.02 -23.88 9.45
N ILE A 285 -2.18 -24.29 8.51
CA ILE A 285 -0.84 -24.81 8.79
C ILE A 285 0.17 -23.66 8.60
N ASP A 286 0.80 -23.22 9.70
CA ASP A 286 1.88 -22.25 9.71
C ASP A 286 3.23 -22.98 9.71
N CYS A 287 3.94 -22.93 8.58
CA CYS A 287 5.26 -23.56 8.41
C CYS A 287 6.19 -22.70 7.55
N ALA A 288 7.39 -22.42 8.06
CA ALA A 288 8.40 -21.64 7.35
C ALA A 288 9.02 -22.40 6.15
N GLN A 289 8.92 -23.72 6.12
CA GLN A 289 9.62 -24.58 5.16
C GLN A 289 8.80 -24.96 3.94
N PHE A 290 7.56 -24.49 3.79
CA PHE A 290 6.69 -24.78 2.66
C PHE A 290 7.16 -24.22 1.29
N HIS A 291 8.39 -23.71 1.21
CA HIS A 291 8.90 -23.12 -0.03
C HIS A 291 9.10 -24.07 -1.21
N CYS A 292 8.97 -25.38 -1.00
CA CYS A 292 9.41 -26.37 -1.97
C CYS A 292 8.43 -27.47 -2.32
N VAL A 293 7.16 -27.40 -1.92
CA VAL A 293 6.22 -28.45 -2.34
C VAL A 293 5.86 -28.26 -3.81
N LYS A 294 6.60 -28.94 -4.68
CA LYS A 294 6.06 -29.31 -5.99
C LYS A 294 4.99 -30.35 -5.73
N ILE A 295 3.73 -29.93 -5.71
CA ILE A 295 2.63 -30.87 -5.88
C ILE A 295 2.78 -31.44 -7.29
N SER A 296 3.31 -32.64 -7.40
CA SER A 296 3.28 -33.39 -8.64
C SER A 296 1.83 -33.82 -8.86
N THR A 297 1.11 -33.06 -9.67
CA THR A 297 -0.13 -33.57 -10.29
C THR A 297 0.27 -34.70 -11.23
N ASN A 298 0.00 -35.92 -10.85
CA ASN A 298 -0.11 -37.06 -11.78
C ASN A 298 -1.52 -37.10 -12.34
#